data_cb24f1c27b22e5c3646bb55b17822108
#
_entry.id   cb24f1c27b22e5c3646bb55b17822108
#
_cell.length_a   1.000
_cell.length_b   1.000
_cell.length_c   1.000
_cell.angle_alpha   90.00
_cell.angle_beta   90.00
_cell.angle_gamma   90.00
#
_symmetry.space_group_name_H-M   'P 1'
#
loop_
_entity.id
_entity.type
_entity.pdbx_description
1 polymer ?
#
loop_
_entity_poly.entity_id
_entity_poly.type
_entity_poly.pdbx_seq_one_letter_code
_entity_poly.pdbx_strand_id
1 'polypeptide(L)'
;HFCSKNAMNIEGMGPQIIKQLLEAGLLKNFDDIYKIGYKDLIDLDRFKDKSAINLINSINQSKQTTFPRFLFGLGIPNVGQHISKVIDKYCNSSLEKLTELKIEEMIEIDGIGETVAMAIEDYFNNENTKNIIESCLQLGVEIIPTTYDTSTMRMLNKKIVITGSFESLSRSDLKL
;
A
#
# COMPACT_ATOMS: atom_id res chain seq x y z
N HIS A 1 -3.37 9.07 5.46
CA HIS A 1 -3.49 8.15 4.34
C HIS A 1 -2.94 6.77 4.68
N PHE A 2 -1.66 6.66 5.07
CA PHE A 2 -0.97 5.40 5.40
C PHE A 2 -1.78 4.48 6.35
N CYS A 3 -2.40 5.05 7.40
CA CYS A 3 -3.20 4.28 8.37
C CYS A 3 -4.60 3.89 7.88
N SER A 4 -5.03 4.34 6.69
CA SER A 4 -6.39 4.13 6.20
C SER A 4 -6.74 2.66 5.97
N LYS A 5 -8.05 2.35 5.96
CA LYS A 5 -8.58 0.99 5.76
C LYS A 5 -8.05 0.29 4.51
N ASN A 6 -7.84 1.03 3.43
CA ASN A 6 -7.38 0.49 2.16
C ASN A 6 -5.85 0.39 2.05
N ALA A 7 -5.12 1.02 2.98
CA ALA A 7 -3.67 0.92 3.14
C ALA A 7 -3.33 -0.03 4.29
N MET A 8 -2.64 0.43 5.33
CA MET A 8 -2.18 -0.42 6.44
C MET A 8 -3.30 -0.83 7.42
N ASN A 9 -4.47 -0.20 7.34
CA ASN A 9 -5.64 -0.50 8.17
C ASN A 9 -5.38 -0.48 9.67
N ILE A 10 -4.82 0.62 10.16
CA ILE A 10 -4.54 0.78 11.59
C ILE A 10 -5.79 1.35 12.26
N GLU A 11 -6.60 0.49 12.85
CA GLU A 11 -7.81 0.89 13.54
C GLU A 11 -7.47 1.72 14.78
N GLY A 12 -8.25 2.77 15.02
CA GLY A 12 -7.98 3.71 16.11
C GLY A 12 -7.00 4.84 15.75
N MET A 13 -6.23 4.75 14.67
CA MET A 13 -5.31 5.78 14.20
C MET A 13 -6.04 6.82 13.32
N GLY A 14 -7.06 7.45 13.88
CA GLY A 14 -7.81 8.52 13.20
C GLY A 14 -7.09 9.87 13.19
N PRO A 15 -7.63 10.88 12.44
CA PRO A 15 -6.99 12.19 12.29
C PRO A 15 -6.68 12.90 13.62
N GLN A 16 -7.53 12.73 14.62
CA GLN A 16 -7.32 13.36 15.95
C GLN A 16 -6.15 12.73 16.70
N ILE A 17 -6.02 11.41 16.63
CA ILE A 17 -4.91 10.68 17.26
C ILE A 17 -3.59 11.02 16.55
N ILE A 18 -3.61 11.03 15.22
CA ILE A 18 -2.43 11.43 14.43
C ILE A 18 -2.00 12.86 14.81
N LYS A 19 -2.94 13.80 14.97
CA LYS A 19 -2.64 15.16 15.38
C LYS A 19 -1.99 15.20 16.75
N GLN A 20 -2.51 14.49 17.75
CA GLN A 20 -1.92 14.41 19.09
C GLN A 20 -0.50 13.83 19.05
N LEU A 21 -0.27 12.77 18.28
CA LEU A 21 1.06 12.15 18.14
C LEU A 21 2.07 13.11 17.48
N LEU A 22 1.63 13.89 16.49
CA LEU A 22 2.46 14.93 15.86
C LEU A 22 2.80 16.05 16.85
N GLU A 23 1.81 16.55 17.62
CA GLU A 23 1.98 17.59 18.61
C GLU A 23 2.88 17.13 19.78
N ALA A 24 2.81 15.85 20.15
CA ALA A 24 3.67 15.23 21.15
C ALA A 24 5.09 14.91 20.62
N GLY A 25 5.36 15.14 19.33
CA GLY A 25 6.66 14.82 18.71
C GLY A 25 6.96 13.34 18.54
N LEU A 26 5.95 12.47 18.74
CA LEU A 26 6.04 11.02 18.64
C LEU A 26 5.93 10.51 17.17
N LEU A 27 5.46 11.37 16.28
CA LEU A 27 5.23 11.04 14.87
C LEU A 27 5.82 12.16 14.01
N LYS A 28 6.75 11.81 13.13
CA LYS A 28 7.31 12.68 12.08
C LYS A 28 7.09 12.06 10.71
N ASN A 29 7.33 10.77 10.60
CA ASN A 29 7.15 9.96 9.41
C ASN A 29 6.25 8.76 9.71
N PHE A 30 5.83 8.04 8.69
CA PHE A 30 4.92 6.91 8.89
C PHE A 30 5.60 5.67 9.54
N ASP A 31 6.92 5.54 9.48
CA ASP A 31 7.66 4.50 10.21
C ASP A 31 7.64 4.71 11.73
N ASP A 32 7.51 5.95 12.21
CA ASP A 32 7.42 6.24 13.64
C ASP A 32 6.18 5.59 14.28
N ILE A 33 5.14 5.32 13.50
CA ILE A 33 3.94 4.59 13.95
C ILE A 33 4.33 3.26 14.61
N TYR A 34 5.30 2.56 14.03
CA TYR A 34 5.76 1.26 14.51
C TYR A 34 6.72 1.32 15.70
N LYS A 35 7.15 2.52 16.09
CA LYS A 35 7.97 2.81 17.28
C LYS A 35 7.12 3.13 18.50
N ILE A 36 5.83 3.47 18.31
CA ILE A 36 4.91 3.87 19.38
C ILE A 36 4.69 2.71 20.34
N GLY A 37 4.96 2.96 21.61
CA GLY A 37 4.72 2.04 22.70
C GLY A 37 3.53 2.42 23.58
N TYR A 38 3.15 1.52 24.51
CA TYR A 38 2.05 1.76 25.45
C TYR A 38 2.26 3.02 26.29
N LYS A 39 3.49 3.26 26.78
CA LYS A 39 3.83 4.43 27.60
C LYS A 39 3.60 5.73 26.87
N ASP A 40 3.92 5.77 25.58
CA ASP A 40 3.75 6.97 24.76
C ASP A 40 2.28 7.37 24.60
N LEU A 41 1.38 6.37 24.62
CA LEU A 41 -0.05 6.60 24.43
C LEU A 41 -0.77 6.96 25.72
N ILE A 42 -0.41 6.36 26.87
CA ILE A 42 -1.14 6.54 28.12
C ILE A 42 -1.01 7.98 28.68
N ASP A 43 0.03 8.69 28.28
CA ASP A 43 0.27 10.08 28.64
C ASP A 43 -0.49 11.08 27.74
N LEU A 44 -1.14 10.59 26.66
CA LEU A 44 -1.92 11.43 25.76
C LEU A 44 -3.38 11.58 26.24
N ASP A 45 -3.96 12.75 25.95
CA ASP A 45 -5.36 13.02 26.25
C ASP A 45 -6.29 11.97 25.66
N ARG A 46 -7.31 11.56 26.44
CA ARG A 46 -8.35 10.60 26.06
C ARG A 46 -7.87 9.14 25.91
N PHE A 47 -6.59 8.84 26.11
CA PHE A 47 -6.15 7.48 26.22
C PHE A 47 -6.36 6.93 27.62
N LYS A 48 -6.82 5.70 27.67
CA LYS A 48 -6.87 4.82 28.85
C LYS A 48 -6.30 3.47 28.46
N ASP A 49 -6.02 2.64 29.43
CA ASP A 49 -5.40 1.32 29.23
C ASP A 49 -6.00 0.56 28.03
N LYS A 50 -7.32 0.44 27.98
CA LYS A 50 -8.01 -0.30 26.91
C LYS A 50 -7.79 0.31 25.52
N SER A 51 -7.85 1.64 25.39
CA SER A 51 -7.68 2.31 24.11
C SER A 51 -6.22 2.27 23.65
N ALA A 52 -5.26 2.41 24.57
CA ALA A 52 -3.84 2.28 24.28
C ALA A 52 -3.50 0.86 23.81
N ILE A 53 -3.96 -0.17 24.55
CA ILE A 53 -3.74 -1.58 24.18
C ILE A 53 -4.36 -1.89 22.82
N ASN A 54 -5.60 -1.44 22.55
CA ASN A 54 -6.25 -1.66 21.27
C ASN A 54 -5.48 -1.03 20.11
N LEU A 55 -4.98 0.19 20.28
CA LEU A 55 -4.19 0.85 19.24
C LEU A 55 -2.86 0.12 18.98
N ILE A 56 -2.14 -0.28 20.05
CA ILE A 56 -0.90 -1.07 19.92
C ILE A 56 -1.17 -2.40 19.19
N ASN A 57 -2.26 -3.08 19.55
CA ASN A 57 -2.64 -4.32 18.87
C ASN A 57 -2.91 -4.08 17.37
N SER A 58 -3.62 -2.99 17.04
CA SER A 58 -3.91 -2.63 15.65
C SER A 58 -2.62 -2.28 14.87
N ILE A 59 -1.70 -1.54 15.48
CA ILE A 59 -0.38 -1.26 14.90
C ILE A 59 0.38 -2.58 14.63
N ASN A 60 0.39 -3.50 15.59
CA ASN A 60 1.08 -4.78 15.43
C ASN A 60 0.43 -5.66 14.35
N GLN A 61 -0.90 -5.69 14.29
CA GLN A 61 -1.62 -6.42 13.23
C GLN A 61 -1.34 -5.86 11.84
N SER A 62 -1.18 -4.53 11.73
CA SER A 62 -0.89 -3.87 10.45
C SER A 62 0.49 -4.18 9.90
N LYS A 63 1.39 -4.74 10.70
CA LYS A 63 2.73 -5.16 10.24
C LYS A 63 2.67 -6.26 9.19
N GLN A 64 1.65 -7.11 9.23
CA GLN A 64 1.41 -8.08 8.16
C GLN A 64 0.47 -7.46 7.12
N THR A 65 1.01 -7.18 5.94
CA THR A 65 0.28 -6.51 4.86
C THR A 65 0.61 -7.12 3.50
N THR A 66 -0.23 -6.84 2.50
CA THR A 66 0.06 -7.24 1.12
C THR A 66 0.78 -6.12 0.38
N PHE A 67 1.55 -6.49 -0.65
CA PHE A 67 2.28 -5.53 -1.47
C PHE A 67 1.40 -4.37 -2.00
N PRO A 68 0.19 -4.60 -2.60
CA PRO A 68 -0.62 -3.49 -3.09
C PRO A 68 -1.10 -2.55 -2.00
N ARG A 69 -1.37 -3.06 -0.80
CA ARG A 69 -1.80 -2.23 0.33
C ARG A 69 -0.66 -1.37 0.86
N PHE A 70 0.52 -1.96 0.97
CA PHE A 70 1.74 -1.23 1.36
C PHE A 70 2.05 -0.13 0.34
N LEU A 71 2.13 -0.49 -0.94
CA LEU A 71 2.44 0.45 -2.03
C LEU A 71 1.41 1.60 -2.10
N PHE A 72 0.11 1.28 -1.99
CA PHE A 72 -0.94 2.31 -1.90
C PHE A 72 -0.75 3.20 -0.66
N GLY A 73 -0.37 2.61 0.47
CA GLY A 73 -0.11 3.31 1.73
C GLY A 73 1.02 4.33 1.66
N LEU A 74 2.04 4.08 0.84
CA LEU A 74 3.15 5.00 0.63
C LEU A 74 2.71 6.36 0.05
N GLY A 75 1.55 6.43 -0.62
CA GLY A 75 0.98 7.67 -1.12
C GLY A 75 1.72 8.27 -2.31
N ILE A 76 2.33 7.42 -3.14
CA ILE A 76 3.01 7.84 -4.38
C ILE A 76 1.98 8.55 -5.28
N PRO A 77 2.29 9.75 -5.81
CA PRO A 77 1.38 10.46 -6.70
C PRO A 77 0.89 9.58 -7.87
N ASN A 78 -0.40 9.62 -8.14
CA ASN A 78 -1.06 8.86 -9.21
C ASN A 78 -1.03 7.32 -9.04
N VAL A 79 -0.46 6.78 -7.96
CA VAL A 79 -0.48 5.35 -7.64
C VAL A 79 -1.64 5.04 -6.68
N GLY A 80 -2.83 4.83 -7.26
CA GLY A 80 -4.02 4.40 -6.52
C GLY A 80 -4.05 2.89 -6.29
N GLN A 81 -5.11 2.40 -5.64
CA GLN A 81 -5.29 0.96 -5.34
C GLN A 81 -5.22 0.07 -6.60
N HIS A 82 -5.77 0.55 -7.71
CA HIS A 82 -5.73 -0.19 -8.98
C HIS A 82 -4.30 -0.35 -9.50
N ILE A 83 -3.58 0.76 -9.62
CA ILE A 83 -2.19 0.75 -10.09
C ILE A 83 -1.29 -0.07 -9.15
N SER A 84 -1.50 0.02 -7.84
CA SER A 84 -0.76 -0.80 -6.86
C SER A 84 -0.94 -2.31 -7.12
N LYS A 85 -2.15 -2.76 -7.51
CA LYS A 85 -2.40 -4.15 -7.88
C LYS A 85 -1.78 -4.55 -9.22
N VAL A 86 -1.76 -3.63 -10.18
CA VAL A 86 -1.10 -3.85 -11.48
C VAL A 86 0.41 -4.06 -11.27
N ILE A 87 1.03 -3.17 -10.49
CA ILE A 87 2.46 -3.25 -10.14
C ILE A 87 2.75 -4.55 -9.38
N ASP A 88 1.90 -4.93 -8.42
CA ASP A 88 2.06 -6.17 -7.66
C ASP A 88 2.11 -7.42 -8.55
N LYS A 89 1.19 -7.51 -9.50
CA LYS A 89 1.18 -8.62 -10.48
C LYS A 89 2.46 -8.68 -11.32
N TYR A 90 3.00 -7.54 -11.72
CA TYR A 90 4.22 -7.46 -12.52
C TYR A 90 5.46 -7.77 -11.69
N CYS A 91 5.54 -7.23 -10.49
CA CYS A 91 6.69 -7.37 -9.59
C CYS A 91 6.66 -8.65 -8.75
N ASN A 92 5.56 -9.43 -8.78
CA ASN A 92 5.37 -10.61 -7.92
C ASN A 92 5.58 -10.29 -6.42
N SER A 93 5.00 -9.19 -5.94
CA SER A 93 5.10 -8.71 -4.56
C SER A 93 6.52 -8.35 -4.10
N SER A 94 7.45 -8.07 -5.02
CA SER A 94 8.83 -7.69 -4.70
C SER A 94 9.03 -6.18 -4.81
N LEU A 95 9.39 -5.53 -3.68
CA LEU A 95 9.82 -4.14 -3.66
C LEU A 95 11.15 -3.95 -4.40
N GLU A 96 12.09 -4.88 -4.23
CA GLU A 96 13.38 -4.86 -4.89
C GLU A 96 13.20 -4.81 -6.42
N LYS A 97 12.38 -5.74 -6.96
CA LYS A 97 12.06 -5.72 -8.38
C LYS A 97 11.45 -4.40 -8.84
N LEU A 98 10.55 -3.80 -8.03
CA LEU A 98 9.95 -2.50 -8.37
C LEU A 98 11.00 -1.39 -8.44
N THR A 99 11.93 -1.36 -7.49
CA THR A 99 12.98 -0.32 -7.44
C THR A 99 14.05 -0.46 -8.52
N GLU A 100 14.18 -1.63 -9.12
CA GLU A 100 15.10 -1.89 -10.23
C GLU A 100 14.51 -1.57 -11.61
N LEU A 101 13.16 -1.41 -11.70
CA LEU A 101 12.50 -1.11 -12.98
C LEU A 101 12.85 0.29 -13.47
N LYS A 102 13.18 0.39 -14.74
CA LYS A 102 13.36 1.65 -15.45
C LYS A 102 12.02 2.20 -15.93
N ILE A 103 11.98 3.51 -16.20
CA ILE A 103 10.77 4.18 -16.71
C ILE A 103 10.23 3.47 -17.96
N GLU A 104 11.12 3.10 -18.90
CA GLU A 104 10.75 2.44 -20.16
C GLU A 104 10.05 1.10 -19.91
N GLU A 105 10.53 0.32 -18.93
CA GLU A 105 9.93 -0.96 -18.55
C GLU A 105 8.58 -0.76 -17.82
N MET A 106 8.47 0.28 -16.98
CA MET A 106 7.21 0.59 -16.30
C MET A 106 6.11 1.02 -17.26
N ILE A 107 6.44 1.77 -18.32
CA ILE A 107 5.48 2.22 -19.34
C ILE A 107 4.91 1.06 -20.15
N GLU A 108 5.63 -0.04 -20.31
CA GLU A 108 5.15 -1.26 -20.99
C GLU A 108 4.06 -1.98 -20.17
N ILE A 109 3.91 -1.65 -18.88
CA ILE A 109 2.88 -2.22 -18.00
C ILE A 109 1.53 -1.56 -18.32
N ASP A 110 0.53 -2.36 -18.71
CA ASP A 110 -0.81 -1.85 -19.03
C ASP A 110 -1.40 -1.04 -17.86
N GLY A 111 -1.81 0.19 -18.15
CA GLY A 111 -2.34 1.13 -17.14
C GLY A 111 -1.28 2.02 -16.46
N ILE A 112 0.01 1.87 -16.75
CA ILE A 112 1.08 2.75 -16.27
C ILE A 112 1.56 3.64 -17.42
N GLY A 113 1.26 4.94 -17.31
CA GLY A 113 1.79 5.93 -18.24
C GLY A 113 3.07 6.58 -17.69
N GLU A 114 3.72 7.40 -18.54
CA GLU A 114 4.97 8.11 -18.22
C GLU A 114 4.90 8.90 -16.90
N THR A 115 3.80 9.62 -16.66
CA THR A 115 3.58 10.38 -15.42
C THR A 115 3.60 9.51 -14.16
N VAL A 116 3.05 8.30 -14.23
CA VAL A 116 3.03 7.35 -13.10
C VAL A 116 4.41 6.74 -12.93
N ALA A 117 5.06 6.34 -14.02
CA ALA A 117 6.40 5.76 -14.00
C ALA A 117 7.42 6.74 -13.39
N MET A 118 7.41 8.00 -13.82
CA MET A 118 8.26 9.07 -13.26
C MET A 118 7.98 9.28 -11.77
N ALA A 119 6.71 9.31 -11.34
CA ALA A 119 6.36 9.49 -9.94
C ALA A 119 6.86 8.33 -9.05
N ILE A 120 6.85 7.10 -9.57
CA ILE A 120 7.39 5.93 -8.88
C ILE A 120 8.91 6.03 -8.78
N GLU A 121 9.59 6.35 -9.89
CA GLU A 121 11.05 6.47 -9.91
C GLU A 121 11.53 7.58 -8.96
N ASP A 122 10.94 8.78 -9.02
CA ASP A 122 11.26 9.91 -8.13
C ASP A 122 11.06 9.54 -6.66
N TYR A 123 9.97 8.82 -6.35
CA TYR A 123 9.64 8.41 -4.99
C TYR A 123 10.68 7.46 -4.41
N PHE A 124 11.07 6.44 -5.18
CA PHE A 124 12.05 5.45 -4.74
C PHE A 124 13.50 5.91 -4.89
N ASN A 125 13.80 6.95 -5.67
CA ASN A 125 15.14 7.57 -5.72
C ASN A 125 15.39 8.55 -4.58
N ASN A 126 14.37 8.96 -3.84
CA ASN A 126 14.51 9.86 -2.70
C ASN A 126 15.08 9.09 -1.48
N GLU A 127 16.28 9.47 -1.02
CA GLU A 127 16.98 8.82 0.08
C GLU A 127 16.18 8.84 1.39
N ASN A 128 15.45 9.92 1.68
CA ASN A 128 14.62 9.97 2.88
C ASN A 128 13.50 8.93 2.83
N THR A 129 12.87 8.77 1.66
CA THR A 129 11.81 7.77 1.45
C THR A 129 12.35 6.35 1.59
N LYS A 130 13.53 6.06 1.01
CA LYS A 130 14.20 4.77 1.16
C LYS A 130 14.42 4.42 2.62
N ASN A 131 15.01 5.36 3.37
CA ASN A 131 15.29 5.18 4.80
C ASN A 131 14.01 4.90 5.61
N ILE A 132 12.91 5.58 5.30
CA ILE A 132 11.63 5.37 5.99
C ILE A 132 11.04 4.00 5.65
N ILE A 133 11.11 3.55 4.39
CA ILE A 133 10.64 2.24 3.97
C ILE A 133 11.49 1.15 4.65
N GLU A 134 12.81 1.27 4.62
CA GLU A 134 13.71 0.34 5.30
C GLU A 134 13.46 0.28 6.81
N SER A 135 13.21 1.44 7.45
CA SER A 135 12.85 1.51 8.85
C SER A 135 11.55 0.74 9.13
N CYS A 136 10.52 0.87 8.28
CA CYS A 136 9.29 0.07 8.41
C CYS A 136 9.57 -1.44 8.39
N LEU A 137 10.37 -1.91 7.44
CA LEU A 137 10.73 -3.32 7.32
C LEU A 137 11.54 -3.81 8.53
N GLN A 138 12.51 -3.03 8.99
CA GLN A 138 13.31 -3.33 10.19
C GLN A 138 12.46 -3.36 11.47
N LEU A 139 11.40 -2.54 11.54
CA LEU A 139 10.43 -2.51 12.64
C LEU A 139 9.39 -3.64 12.57
N GLY A 140 9.55 -4.55 11.61
CA GLY A 140 8.77 -5.79 11.49
C GLY A 140 7.56 -5.69 10.57
N VAL A 141 7.50 -4.71 9.67
CA VAL A 141 6.52 -4.74 8.57
C VAL A 141 6.93 -5.84 7.59
N GLU A 142 6.02 -6.78 7.38
CA GLU A 142 6.20 -7.92 6.49
C GLU A 142 5.21 -7.83 5.33
N ILE A 143 5.75 -7.85 4.12
CA ILE A 143 4.94 -7.84 2.90
C ILE A 143 4.66 -9.29 2.49
N ILE A 144 3.41 -9.70 2.70
CA ILE A 144 2.96 -11.04 2.35
C ILE A 144 2.69 -11.08 0.84
N PRO A 145 3.25 -12.05 0.10
CA PRO A 145 2.97 -12.21 -1.31
C PRO A 145 1.47 -12.39 -1.58
N THR A 146 0.97 -11.68 -2.58
CA THR A 146 -0.42 -11.81 -3.00
C THR A 146 -0.56 -13.05 -3.87
N THR A 147 -1.39 -14.00 -3.44
CA THR A 147 -1.72 -15.16 -4.28
C THR A 147 -2.77 -14.74 -5.32
N TYR A 148 -2.36 -14.66 -6.56
CA TYR A 148 -3.28 -14.53 -7.68
C TYR A 148 -3.69 -15.93 -8.15
N ASP A 149 -4.99 -16.21 -8.16
CA ASP A 149 -5.47 -17.46 -8.73
C ASP A 149 -5.25 -17.46 -10.25
N THR A 150 -4.18 -18.11 -10.66
CA THR A 150 -3.82 -18.25 -12.09
C THR A 150 -4.65 -19.32 -12.79
N SER A 151 -5.42 -20.13 -12.07
CA SER A 151 -6.20 -21.23 -12.64
C SER A 151 -7.35 -20.75 -13.54
N THR A 152 -7.84 -19.52 -13.32
CA THR A 152 -8.85 -18.86 -14.15
C THR A 152 -8.28 -17.98 -15.27
N MET A 153 -6.95 -17.80 -15.31
CA MET A 153 -6.29 -16.87 -16.24
C MET A 153 -5.93 -17.49 -17.60
N ARG A 154 -6.84 -18.25 -18.21
CA ARG A 154 -6.64 -18.77 -19.59
C ARG A 154 -6.41 -17.68 -20.64
N MET A 155 -6.67 -16.41 -20.28
CA MET A 155 -6.59 -15.23 -21.15
C MET A 155 -5.59 -14.18 -20.68
N LEU A 156 -4.67 -14.54 -19.78
CA LEU A 156 -3.64 -13.63 -19.30
C LEU A 156 -2.81 -13.09 -20.46
N ASN A 157 -2.62 -11.78 -20.52
CA ASN A 157 -1.89 -11.07 -21.60
C ASN A 157 -2.53 -11.16 -23.00
N LYS A 158 -3.79 -11.56 -23.12
CA LYS A 158 -4.52 -11.50 -24.39
C LYS A 158 -5.45 -10.28 -24.41
N LYS A 159 -5.30 -9.46 -25.45
CA LYS A 159 -6.21 -8.34 -25.71
C LYS A 159 -7.47 -8.92 -26.38
N ILE A 160 -8.60 -8.91 -25.68
CA ILE A 160 -9.87 -9.46 -26.17
C ILE A 160 -10.75 -8.31 -26.64
N VAL A 161 -11.16 -8.34 -27.88
CA VAL A 161 -12.15 -7.42 -28.44
C VAL A 161 -13.48 -8.15 -28.56
N ILE A 162 -14.47 -7.70 -27.80
CA ILE A 162 -15.82 -8.27 -27.85
C ILE A 162 -16.61 -7.55 -28.94
N THR A 163 -16.87 -8.25 -30.05
CA THR A 163 -17.68 -7.76 -31.18
C THR A 163 -18.95 -8.61 -31.30
N GLY A 164 -20.09 -7.97 -31.58
CA GLY A 164 -21.37 -8.67 -31.76
C GLY A 164 -22.31 -8.54 -30.56
N SER A 165 -23.49 -9.18 -30.67
CA SER A 165 -24.49 -9.34 -29.62
C SER A 165 -24.50 -10.78 -29.13
N PHE A 166 -24.64 -10.96 -27.83
CA PHE A 166 -24.78 -12.26 -27.19
C PHE A 166 -26.25 -12.43 -26.77
N GLU A 167 -26.79 -13.63 -26.97
CA GLU A 167 -28.20 -13.90 -26.61
C GLU A 167 -28.43 -14.01 -25.10
N SER A 168 -27.41 -14.34 -24.31
CA SER A 168 -27.52 -14.63 -22.88
C SER A 168 -26.74 -13.70 -21.95
N LEU A 169 -25.91 -12.80 -22.48
CA LEU A 169 -25.05 -11.92 -21.66
C LEU A 169 -24.98 -10.52 -22.24
N SER A 170 -25.09 -9.49 -21.39
CA SER A 170 -24.86 -8.12 -21.82
C SER A 170 -23.36 -7.82 -21.93
N ARG A 171 -22.99 -6.77 -22.69
CA ARG A 171 -21.58 -6.32 -22.78
C ARG A 171 -21.02 -5.86 -21.45
N SER A 172 -21.89 -5.42 -20.53
CA SER A 172 -21.52 -5.03 -19.15
C SER A 172 -21.14 -6.24 -18.28
N ASP A 173 -21.78 -7.40 -18.53
CA ASP A 173 -21.54 -8.62 -17.75
C ASP A 173 -20.21 -9.29 -18.16
N LEU A 174 -19.64 -8.90 -19.30
CA LEU A 174 -18.38 -9.42 -19.85
C LEU A 174 -17.17 -8.52 -19.54
N LYS A 175 -17.38 -7.38 -18.88
CA LYS A 175 -16.27 -6.55 -18.36
C LYS A 175 -15.89 -7.06 -16.99
N LEU A 176 -14.86 -7.87 -16.96
CA LEU A 176 -14.14 -8.27 -15.75
C LEU A 176 -13.19 -7.16 -15.29
#